data_9d343c29f0c55ca3a8e86fe8cd9c0ff4
#
_entry.id   9d343c29f0c55ca3a8e86fe8cd9c0ff4
#
_cell.length_a   1.000
_cell.length_b   1.000
_cell.length_c   1.000
_cell.angle_alpha   90.00
_cell.angle_beta   90.00
_cell.angle_gamma   90.00
#
_symmetry.space_group_name_H-M   'P 1'
#
loop_
_entity.id
_entity.type
_entity.pdbx_description
1 polymer ?
#
loop_
_entity_poly.entity_id
_entity_poly.type
_entity_poly.pdbx_seq_one_letter_code
_entity_poly.pdbx_strand_id
1 'polypeptide(L)'
;MTEQNQDKKQTYNFNKLQKRLRRNVGNAIADFGMIEDGDKVMVCLSGGKDSYTLLDILLNLQQSAPIKFDIVAVNLDQKQPGFPEHVLPEYLQSIGVDYKIVEENTYGIVKEKIPEGKTTCSLCSRLRRGILYRTATELGATKIALGHHRDDMLATLFLNMFYVGKLKSMPTKLISDDGKQIVIRPLAYCKEKDIEKYAVAKEFPIIPCNLCGSQPNLQRQVVKEMLNTWDRQYPGRLETMFSAMQNITLSHLCDPKLFDFKGIKHGQSLDGIEGDTAFDEERIEPMKFDDEDASDYSDNEMISFKEVN
;
A
#
# COMPACT_ATOMS: atom_id res chain seq x y z
N MET A 1 -6.40 -3.63 -38.03
CA MET A 1 -7.43 -3.28 -37.01
C MET A 1 -7.65 -1.78 -37.12
N THR A 2 -8.89 -1.32 -37.26
CA THR A 2 -9.20 0.10 -37.40
C THR A 2 -8.97 0.84 -36.08
N GLU A 3 -8.53 2.11 -36.11
CA GLU A 3 -8.30 2.98 -34.93
C GLU A 3 -9.49 2.94 -33.95
N GLN A 4 -10.71 2.94 -34.44
CA GLN A 4 -11.92 2.81 -33.62
C GLN A 4 -12.00 1.52 -32.79
N ASN A 5 -11.38 0.42 -33.21
CA ASN A 5 -11.34 -0.83 -32.44
C ASN A 5 -10.26 -0.80 -31.35
N GLN A 6 -9.17 -0.06 -31.56
CA GLN A 6 -8.14 0.15 -30.56
C GLN A 6 -8.64 1.05 -29.42
N ASP A 7 -9.33 2.15 -29.74
CA ASP A 7 -9.93 3.06 -28.75
C ASP A 7 -10.97 2.35 -27.86
N LYS A 8 -11.84 1.54 -28.45
CA LYS A 8 -12.83 0.76 -27.68
C LYS A 8 -12.16 -0.24 -26.73
N LYS A 9 -11.10 -0.91 -27.18
CA LYS A 9 -10.35 -1.88 -26.36
C LYS A 9 -9.61 -1.17 -25.20
N GLN A 10 -9.02 0.00 -25.47
CA GLN A 10 -8.35 0.80 -24.43
C GLN A 10 -9.34 1.29 -23.37
N THR A 11 -10.47 1.84 -23.77
CA THR A 11 -11.55 2.28 -22.88
C THR A 11 -12.08 1.11 -22.02
N TYR A 12 -12.30 -0.06 -22.63
CA TYR A 12 -12.74 -1.24 -21.92
C TYR A 12 -11.72 -1.69 -20.86
N ASN A 13 -10.44 -1.77 -21.22
CA ASN A 13 -9.37 -2.16 -20.31
C ASN A 13 -9.20 -1.16 -19.17
N PHE A 14 -9.31 0.13 -19.45
CA PHE A 14 -9.29 1.18 -18.42
C PHE A 14 -10.44 1.03 -17.43
N ASN A 15 -11.68 0.85 -17.92
CA ASN A 15 -12.85 0.68 -17.06
C ASN A 15 -12.74 -0.57 -16.17
N LYS A 16 -12.20 -1.68 -16.72
CA LYS A 16 -11.93 -2.91 -15.97
C LYS A 16 -10.90 -2.67 -14.87
N LEU A 17 -9.80 -1.99 -15.18
CA LEU A 17 -8.75 -1.64 -14.22
C LEU A 17 -9.28 -0.72 -13.10
N GLN A 18 -10.02 0.33 -13.45
CA GLN A 18 -10.63 1.23 -12.47
C GLN A 18 -11.61 0.48 -11.55
N LYS A 19 -12.46 -0.38 -12.12
CA LYS A 19 -13.40 -1.21 -11.34
C LYS A 19 -12.66 -2.12 -10.36
N ARG A 20 -11.54 -2.73 -10.78
CA ARG A 20 -10.70 -3.59 -9.93
C ARG A 20 -10.09 -2.79 -8.77
N LEU A 21 -9.47 -1.64 -9.06
CA LEU A 21 -8.90 -0.77 -8.03
C LEU A 21 -9.96 -0.31 -7.02
N ARG A 22 -11.14 0.13 -7.50
CA ARG A 22 -12.25 0.53 -6.63
C ARG A 22 -12.72 -0.61 -5.73
N ARG A 23 -12.86 -1.84 -6.28
CA ARG A 23 -13.23 -3.04 -5.53
C ARG A 23 -12.19 -3.32 -4.44
N ASN A 24 -10.91 -3.34 -4.79
CA ASN A 24 -9.82 -3.64 -3.86
C ASN A 24 -9.72 -2.59 -2.73
N VAL A 25 -9.86 -1.31 -3.07
CA VAL A 25 -9.89 -0.24 -2.06
C VAL A 25 -11.13 -0.34 -1.19
N GLY A 26 -12.30 -0.60 -1.78
CA GLY A 26 -13.56 -0.79 -1.03
C GLY A 26 -13.47 -1.98 -0.07
N ASN A 27 -12.95 -3.11 -0.51
CA ASN A 27 -12.74 -4.30 0.33
C ASN A 27 -11.77 -3.98 1.49
N ALA A 28 -10.64 -3.34 1.22
CA ALA A 28 -9.70 -2.97 2.27
C ALA A 28 -10.33 -2.00 3.30
N ILE A 29 -11.13 -1.03 2.85
CA ILE A 29 -11.85 -0.12 3.74
C ILE A 29 -12.83 -0.90 4.62
N ALA A 30 -13.58 -1.84 4.06
CA ALA A 30 -14.56 -2.65 4.78
C ALA A 30 -13.90 -3.61 5.77
N ASP A 31 -12.91 -4.41 5.32
CA ASP A 31 -12.26 -5.45 6.12
C ASP A 31 -11.54 -4.88 7.35
N PHE A 32 -10.96 -3.68 7.21
CA PHE A 32 -10.23 -3.03 8.32
C PHE A 32 -10.98 -1.88 8.97
N GLY A 33 -12.25 -1.64 8.63
CA GLY A 33 -13.05 -0.54 9.16
C GLY A 33 -12.32 0.80 9.04
N MET A 34 -11.76 1.12 7.85
CA MET A 34 -10.88 2.28 7.68
C MET A 34 -11.63 3.60 7.66
N ILE A 35 -12.81 3.62 7.07
CA ILE A 35 -13.64 4.84 6.91
C ILE A 35 -15.04 4.52 7.41
N GLU A 36 -15.60 5.42 8.21
CA GLU A 36 -16.93 5.32 8.81
C GLU A 36 -17.81 6.51 8.37
N ASP A 37 -19.11 6.41 8.59
CA ASP A 37 -20.04 7.49 8.26
C ASP A 37 -19.72 8.76 9.05
N GLY A 38 -19.65 9.89 8.37
CA GLY A 38 -19.29 11.18 8.94
C GLY A 38 -17.77 11.45 9.08
N ASP A 39 -16.90 10.54 8.63
CA ASP A 39 -15.46 10.77 8.66
C ASP A 39 -15.00 11.92 7.75
N LYS A 40 -13.99 12.65 8.17
CA LYS A 40 -13.20 13.55 7.33
C LYS A 40 -11.82 12.96 7.06
N VAL A 41 -11.60 12.55 5.83
CA VAL A 41 -10.38 11.84 5.39
C VAL A 41 -9.37 12.82 4.80
N MET A 42 -8.23 12.99 5.45
CA MET A 42 -7.10 13.74 4.91
C MET A 42 -6.24 12.82 4.04
N VAL A 43 -6.25 13.05 2.73
CA VAL A 43 -5.42 12.30 1.78
C VAL A 43 -4.07 12.98 1.62
N CYS A 44 -2.99 12.29 2.00
CA CYS A 44 -1.64 12.84 1.87
C CYS A 44 -1.09 12.65 0.45
N LEU A 45 -0.87 13.75 -0.25
CA LEU A 45 -0.32 13.77 -1.60
C LEU A 45 1.19 14.04 -1.57
N SER A 46 1.95 13.10 -2.13
CA SER A 46 3.39 13.27 -2.32
C SER A 46 3.76 13.74 -3.73
N GLY A 47 2.80 13.79 -4.65
CA GLY A 47 3.04 13.98 -6.08
C GLY A 47 3.41 12.70 -6.82
N GLY A 48 3.49 11.55 -6.15
CA GLY A 48 3.74 10.25 -6.77
C GLY A 48 2.47 9.53 -7.22
N LYS A 49 2.61 8.57 -8.15
CA LYS A 49 1.54 7.77 -8.75
C LYS A 49 0.55 7.19 -7.74
N ASP A 50 1.06 6.71 -6.60
CA ASP A 50 0.25 6.02 -5.59
C ASP A 50 -0.69 7.00 -4.87
N SER A 51 -0.21 8.20 -4.56
CA SER A 51 -0.98 9.22 -3.88
C SER A 51 -2.07 9.84 -4.78
N TYR A 52 -1.79 10.03 -6.07
CA TYR A 52 -2.81 10.44 -7.03
C TYR A 52 -3.87 9.37 -7.23
N THR A 53 -3.45 8.10 -7.40
CA THR A 53 -4.37 6.97 -7.52
C THR A 53 -5.27 6.84 -6.28
N LEU A 54 -4.69 6.98 -5.07
CA LEU A 54 -5.45 6.96 -3.83
C LEU A 54 -6.55 8.05 -3.82
N LEU A 55 -6.18 9.29 -4.13
CA LEU A 55 -7.13 10.40 -4.15
C LEU A 55 -8.26 10.15 -5.16
N ASP A 56 -7.91 9.83 -6.41
CA ASP A 56 -8.90 9.63 -7.47
C ASP A 56 -9.87 8.47 -7.15
N ILE A 57 -9.37 7.35 -6.63
CA ILE A 57 -10.22 6.21 -6.25
C ILE A 57 -11.10 6.55 -5.04
N LEU A 58 -10.60 7.27 -4.05
CA LEU A 58 -11.43 7.69 -2.90
C LEU A 58 -12.51 8.68 -3.30
N LEU A 59 -12.24 9.65 -4.20
CA LEU A 59 -13.26 10.54 -4.75
C LEU A 59 -14.34 9.78 -5.52
N ASN A 60 -13.95 8.76 -6.29
CA ASN A 60 -14.90 7.88 -6.97
C ASN A 60 -15.75 7.07 -5.98
N LEU A 61 -15.16 6.56 -4.90
CA LEU A 61 -15.90 5.82 -3.87
C LEU A 61 -16.82 6.72 -3.07
N GLN A 62 -16.42 7.92 -2.74
CA GLN A 62 -17.25 8.93 -2.05
C GLN A 62 -18.60 9.12 -2.74
N GLN A 63 -18.62 9.10 -4.07
CA GLN A 63 -19.85 9.27 -4.86
C GLN A 63 -20.79 8.06 -4.84
N SER A 64 -20.27 6.86 -4.53
CA SER A 64 -20.99 5.60 -4.68
C SER A 64 -21.05 4.74 -3.41
N ALA A 65 -20.35 5.11 -2.36
CA ALA A 65 -20.34 4.39 -1.08
C ALA A 65 -21.71 4.54 -0.34
N PRO A 66 -22.08 3.54 0.47
CA PRO A 66 -23.29 3.60 1.28
C PRO A 66 -23.14 4.55 2.50
N ILE A 67 -21.95 5.04 2.77
CA ILE A 67 -21.59 5.96 3.85
C ILE A 67 -21.18 7.32 3.29
N LYS A 68 -21.36 8.37 4.08
CA LYS A 68 -20.93 9.73 3.73
C LYS A 68 -19.65 10.06 4.46
N PHE A 69 -18.67 10.57 3.72
CA PHE A 69 -17.41 11.05 4.29
C PHE A 69 -16.85 12.20 3.44
N ASP A 70 -16.12 13.09 4.07
CA ASP A 70 -15.48 14.22 3.41
C ASP A 70 -14.01 13.90 3.09
N ILE A 71 -13.50 14.52 2.02
CA ILE A 71 -12.10 14.37 1.59
C ILE A 71 -11.45 15.74 1.56
N VAL A 72 -10.25 15.85 2.14
CA VAL A 72 -9.36 16.99 1.96
C VAL A 72 -7.98 16.50 1.53
N ALA A 73 -7.45 17.04 0.45
CA ALA A 73 -6.12 16.70 -0.05
C ALA A 73 -5.07 17.57 0.65
N VAL A 74 -3.99 16.96 1.13
CA VAL A 74 -2.90 17.70 1.77
C VAL A 74 -1.56 17.33 1.15
N ASN A 75 -0.81 18.33 0.70
CA ASN A 75 0.58 18.18 0.33
C ASN A 75 1.49 18.90 1.33
N LEU A 76 2.60 18.27 1.69
CA LEU A 76 3.69 18.92 2.43
C LEU A 76 4.83 19.23 1.46
N ASP A 77 4.95 20.52 1.11
CA ASP A 77 6.13 21.04 0.46
C ASP A 77 7.26 21.17 1.47
N GLN A 78 8.30 20.37 1.27
CA GLN A 78 9.47 20.31 2.14
C GLN A 78 10.56 21.30 1.75
N LYS A 79 10.30 22.16 0.75
CA LYS A 79 11.26 23.09 0.14
C LYS A 79 12.49 22.38 -0.43
N GLN A 80 12.24 21.24 -1.08
CA GLN A 80 13.29 20.54 -1.82
C GLN A 80 13.65 21.31 -3.09
N PRO A 81 14.94 21.43 -3.44
CA PRO A 81 15.36 22.10 -4.67
C PRO A 81 14.70 21.48 -5.90
N GLY A 82 14.12 22.31 -6.76
CA GLY A 82 13.48 21.86 -8.00
C GLY A 82 12.08 21.22 -7.82
N PHE A 83 11.49 21.33 -6.63
CA PHE A 83 10.08 20.90 -6.45
C PHE A 83 9.15 21.84 -7.23
N PRO A 84 8.29 21.32 -8.14
CA PRO A 84 7.40 22.14 -8.96
C PRO A 84 6.14 22.52 -8.15
N GLU A 85 6.20 23.64 -7.43
CA GLU A 85 5.17 24.08 -6.48
C GLU A 85 3.78 24.28 -7.12
N HIS A 86 3.70 24.55 -8.44
CA HIS A 86 2.46 24.81 -9.15
C HIS A 86 1.67 23.55 -9.54
N VAL A 87 2.34 22.42 -9.73
CA VAL A 87 1.74 21.19 -10.31
C VAL A 87 0.58 20.64 -9.47
N LEU A 88 0.78 20.50 -8.17
CA LEU A 88 -0.27 19.96 -7.29
C LEU A 88 -1.46 20.91 -7.14
N PRO A 89 -1.27 22.23 -6.87
CA PRO A 89 -2.40 23.17 -6.81
C PRO A 89 -3.21 23.20 -8.11
N GLU A 90 -2.57 23.28 -9.28
CA GLU A 90 -3.24 23.29 -10.57
C GLU A 90 -4.08 22.03 -10.79
N TYR A 91 -3.50 20.87 -10.51
CA TYR A 91 -4.23 19.59 -10.60
C TYR A 91 -5.42 19.55 -9.64
N LEU A 92 -5.24 19.89 -8.37
CA LEU A 92 -6.30 19.84 -7.37
C LEU A 92 -7.45 20.82 -7.66
N GLN A 93 -7.13 22.02 -8.16
CA GLN A 93 -8.11 22.98 -8.65
C GLN A 93 -8.91 22.43 -9.85
N SER A 94 -8.22 21.77 -10.79
CA SER A 94 -8.87 21.22 -11.99
C SER A 94 -9.89 20.13 -11.68
N ILE A 95 -9.71 19.37 -10.59
CA ILE A 95 -10.63 18.31 -10.16
C ILE A 95 -11.62 18.78 -9.08
N GLY A 96 -11.52 20.04 -8.63
CA GLY A 96 -12.47 20.66 -7.70
C GLY A 96 -12.49 20.06 -6.29
N VAL A 97 -11.34 19.56 -5.80
CA VAL A 97 -11.23 18.99 -4.46
C VAL A 97 -10.69 20.02 -3.47
N ASP A 98 -11.18 20.00 -2.24
CA ASP A 98 -10.63 20.81 -1.15
C ASP A 98 -9.19 20.39 -0.84
N TYR A 99 -8.28 21.36 -0.75
CA TYR A 99 -6.89 21.06 -0.49
C TYR A 99 -6.16 22.09 0.38
N LYS A 100 -5.07 21.65 0.99
CA LYS A 100 -4.12 22.51 1.71
C LYS A 100 -2.68 22.16 1.33
N ILE A 101 -1.93 23.14 0.89
CA ILE A 101 -0.45 23.02 0.75
C ILE A 101 0.16 23.51 2.06
N VAL A 102 0.94 22.66 2.71
CA VAL A 102 1.71 22.99 3.92
C VAL A 102 3.15 23.19 3.50
N GLU A 103 3.70 24.37 3.77
CA GLU A 103 5.07 24.71 3.44
C GLU A 103 5.93 24.70 4.69
N GLU A 104 6.91 23.78 4.78
CA GLU A 104 7.87 23.75 5.86
C GLU A 104 9.24 23.26 5.38
N ASN A 105 10.28 24.01 5.64
CA ASN A 105 11.64 23.69 5.22
C ASN A 105 12.25 22.51 6.00
N THR A 106 11.62 21.35 5.90
CA THR A 106 12.14 20.12 6.51
C THR A 106 13.40 19.63 5.82
N TYR A 107 13.56 19.92 4.53
CA TYR A 107 14.76 19.57 3.78
C TYR A 107 15.99 20.26 4.36
N GLY A 108 15.94 21.57 4.61
CA GLY A 108 17.02 22.33 5.22
C GLY A 108 17.39 21.80 6.61
N ILE A 109 16.38 21.51 7.45
CA ILE A 109 16.60 20.92 8.79
C ILE A 109 17.32 19.58 8.70
N VAL A 110 16.92 18.72 7.78
CA VAL A 110 17.55 17.40 7.59
C VAL A 110 18.99 17.52 7.12
N LYS A 111 19.26 18.43 6.18
CA LYS A 111 20.62 18.68 5.67
C LYS A 111 21.56 19.26 6.72
N GLU A 112 21.05 20.12 7.59
CA GLU A 112 21.83 20.70 8.68
C GLU A 112 22.18 19.66 9.78
N LYS A 113 21.22 18.78 10.12
CA LYS A 113 21.39 17.86 11.25
C LYS A 113 22.05 16.53 10.91
N ILE A 114 22.07 16.12 9.65
CA ILE A 114 22.61 14.82 9.25
C ILE A 114 23.86 15.03 8.40
N PRO A 115 25.03 14.51 8.84
CA PRO A 115 26.27 14.59 8.09
C PRO A 115 26.14 13.96 6.69
N GLU A 116 26.90 14.50 5.74
CA GLU A 116 26.95 14.01 4.37
C GLU A 116 27.35 12.51 4.34
N GLY A 117 26.68 11.72 3.48
CA GLY A 117 26.88 10.27 3.37
C GLY A 117 26.08 9.41 4.34
N LYS A 118 25.32 10.00 5.29
CA LYS A 118 24.40 9.24 6.16
C LYS A 118 22.95 9.30 5.67
N THR A 119 22.17 8.28 6.03
CA THR A 119 20.76 8.17 5.64
C THR A 119 19.90 9.24 6.32
N THR A 120 19.24 10.07 5.52
CA THR A 120 18.38 11.18 5.97
C THR A 120 16.94 10.74 6.24
N CYS A 121 16.53 9.55 5.74
CA CYS A 121 15.14 9.12 5.68
C CYS A 121 14.44 9.01 7.05
N SER A 122 15.15 8.62 8.10
CA SER A 122 14.56 8.46 9.43
C SER A 122 14.11 9.81 10.04
N LEU A 123 14.96 10.83 10.00
CA LEU A 123 14.62 12.16 10.49
C LEU A 123 13.56 12.82 9.60
N CYS A 124 13.73 12.74 8.29
CA CYS A 124 12.77 13.28 7.32
C CYS A 124 11.36 12.69 7.55
N SER A 125 11.24 11.36 7.68
CA SER A 125 9.93 10.72 7.90
C SER A 125 9.29 11.10 9.24
N ARG A 126 10.09 11.33 10.28
CA ARG A 126 9.62 11.78 11.60
C ARG A 126 9.09 13.21 11.54
N LEU A 127 9.81 14.14 10.92
CA LEU A 127 9.38 15.52 10.74
C LEU A 127 8.09 15.59 9.93
N ARG A 128 8.05 14.92 8.77
CA ARG A 128 6.85 14.85 7.92
C ARG A 128 5.64 14.33 8.69
N ARG A 129 5.79 13.28 9.48
CA ARG A 129 4.71 12.69 10.26
C ARG A 129 4.17 13.69 11.29
N GLY A 130 5.03 14.37 12.05
CA GLY A 130 4.61 15.37 13.01
C GLY A 130 3.84 16.52 12.39
N ILE A 131 4.29 17.02 11.22
CA ILE A 131 3.60 18.08 10.48
C ILE A 131 2.22 17.60 9.99
N LEU A 132 2.15 16.42 9.38
CA LEU A 132 0.88 15.86 8.88
C LEU A 132 -0.12 15.62 10.02
N TYR A 133 0.32 15.16 11.17
CA TYR A 133 -0.55 14.97 12.35
C TYR A 133 -1.11 16.30 12.88
N ARG A 134 -0.27 17.32 12.98
CA ARG A 134 -0.70 18.68 13.34
C ARG A 134 -1.71 19.22 12.32
N THR A 135 -1.40 19.10 11.04
CA THR A 135 -2.30 19.55 9.96
C THR A 135 -3.65 18.82 9.98
N ALA A 136 -3.65 17.51 10.25
CA ALA A 136 -4.89 16.75 10.38
C ALA A 136 -5.74 17.27 11.55
N THR A 137 -5.13 17.58 12.69
CA THR A 137 -5.82 18.19 13.83
C THR A 137 -6.40 19.57 13.48
N GLU A 138 -5.63 20.42 12.83
CA GLU A 138 -6.07 21.75 12.39
C GLU A 138 -7.26 21.72 11.42
N LEU A 139 -7.29 20.71 10.54
CA LEU A 139 -8.35 20.51 9.56
C LEU A 139 -9.56 19.77 10.12
N GLY A 140 -9.50 19.29 11.36
CA GLY A 140 -10.53 18.42 11.95
C GLY A 140 -10.66 17.09 11.24
N ALA A 141 -9.59 16.59 10.62
CA ALA A 141 -9.61 15.29 9.96
C ALA A 141 -9.63 14.15 11.00
N THR A 142 -10.45 13.14 10.76
CA THR A 142 -10.58 11.95 11.63
C THR A 142 -9.67 10.82 11.17
N LYS A 143 -9.33 10.80 9.89
CA LYS A 143 -8.47 9.79 9.26
C LYS A 143 -7.40 10.45 8.40
N ILE A 144 -6.20 9.85 8.40
CA ILE A 144 -5.08 10.23 7.52
C ILE A 144 -4.83 9.07 6.55
N ALA A 145 -5.10 9.27 5.28
CA ALA A 145 -4.93 8.27 4.24
C ALA A 145 -3.57 8.40 3.54
N LEU A 146 -2.82 7.31 3.51
CA LEU A 146 -1.50 7.20 2.89
C LEU A 146 -1.51 6.24 1.70
N GLY A 147 -0.83 6.58 0.62
CA GLY A 147 -0.77 5.82 -0.63
C GLY A 147 0.14 4.57 -0.62
N HIS A 148 0.30 3.90 0.52
CA HIS A 148 1.03 2.63 0.56
C HIS A 148 0.13 1.49 0.05
N HIS A 149 0.70 0.65 -0.79
CA HIS A 149 -0.01 -0.44 -1.47
C HIS A 149 0.50 -1.83 -1.05
N ARG A 150 -0.10 -2.90 -1.57
CA ARG A 150 0.20 -4.30 -1.26
C ARG A 150 1.72 -4.61 -1.32
N ASP A 151 2.37 -4.19 -2.41
CA ASP A 151 3.78 -4.53 -2.64
C ASP A 151 4.71 -3.81 -1.66
N ASP A 152 4.34 -2.62 -1.15
CA ASP A 152 5.06 -1.95 -0.05
C ASP A 152 4.94 -2.72 1.27
N MET A 153 3.77 -3.32 1.52
CA MET A 153 3.56 -4.15 2.71
C MET A 153 4.40 -5.41 2.65
N LEU A 154 4.42 -6.09 1.50
CA LEU A 154 5.29 -7.26 1.27
C LEU A 154 6.76 -6.89 1.40
N ALA A 155 7.21 -5.82 0.72
CA ALA A 155 8.59 -5.37 0.85
C ALA A 155 8.98 -5.06 2.32
N THR A 156 8.05 -4.48 3.09
CA THR A 156 8.29 -4.20 4.51
C THR A 156 8.35 -5.47 5.35
N LEU A 157 7.50 -6.47 5.07
CA LEU A 157 7.56 -7.78 5.72
C LEU A 157 8.93 -8.43 5.50
N PHE A 158 9.38 -8.53 4.25
CA PHE A 158 10.67 -9.15 3.92
C PHE A 158 11.87 -8.37 4.48
N LEU A 159 11.82 -7.04 4.48
CA LEU A 159 12.84 -6.23 5.14
C LEU A 159 12.94 -6.56 6.64
N ASN A 160 11.80 -6.67 7.32
CA ASN A 160 11.81 -7.02 8.74
C ASN A 160 12.28 -8.46 8.99
N MET A 161 11.88 -9.41 8.13
CA MET A 161 12.34 -10.81 8.23
C MET A 161 13.84 -10.93 8.04
N PHE A 162 14.40 -10.31 7.00
CA PHE A 162 15.80 -10.48 6.62
C PHE A 162 16.78 -9.68 7.47
N TYR A 163 16.38 -8.46 7.91
CA TYR A 163 17.31 -7.54 8.55
C TYR A 163 16.99 -7.26 10.01
N VAL A 164 15.79 -7.58 10.49
CA VAL A 164 15.37 -7.29 11.87
C VAL A 164 15.02 -8.57 12.66
N GLY A 165 14.79 -9.70 11.97
CA GLY A 165 14.35 -10.95 12.59
C GLY A 165 12.93 -10.85 13.18
N LYS A 166 12.01 -10.17 12.50
CA LYS A 166 10.62 -10.01 12.93
C LYS A 166 9.64 -10.26 11.80
N LEU A 167 8.59 -11.03 12.07
CA LEU A 167 7.42 -11.12 11.19
C LEU A 167 6.54 -9.88 11.41
N LYS A 168 6.85 -8.82 10.70
CA LYS A 168 6.17 -7.53 10.84
C LYS A 168 6.11 -6.79 9.51
N SER A 169 4.91 -6.35 9.14
CA SER A 169 4.68 -5.50 7.98
C SER A 169 4.19 -4.10 8.37
N MET A 170 3.71 -3.33 7.40
CA MET A 170 2.97 -2.10 7.65
C MET A 170 1.56 -2.42 8.11
N PRO A 171 1.05 -1.82 9.19
CA PRO A 171 -0.35 -1.98 9.54
C PRO A 171 -1.24 -1.24 8.53
N THR A 172 -2.37 -1.85 8.18
CA THR A 172 -3.38 -1.26 7.27
C THR A 172 -4.11 -0.08 7.92
N LYS A 173 -4.33 -0.17 9.23
CA LYS A 173 -4.91 0.87 10.08
C LYS A 173 -4.13 0.92 11.39
N LEU A 174 -3.80 2.12 11.86
CA LEU A 174 -3.13 2.32 13.15
C LEU A 174 -3.53 3.65 13.76
N ILE A 175 -3.44 3.73 15.08
CA ILE A 175 -3.50 4.99 15.82
C ILE A 175 -2.12 5.64 15.87
N SER A 176 -2.04 6.96 15.77
CA SER A 176 -0.79 7.71 15.93
C SER A 176 -0.19 7.58 17.33
N ASP A 177 1.11 7.84 17.47
CA ASP A 177 1.84 7.69 18.74
C ASP A 177 1.26 8.57 19.86
N ASP A 178 0.63 9.70 19.51
CA ASP A 178 -0.07 10.61 20.43
C ASP A 178 -1.55 10.26 20.65
N GLY A 179 -2.04 9.20 20.05
CA GLY A 179 -3.41 8.70 20.17
C GLY A 179 -4.49 9.54 19.48
N LYS A 180 -4.12 10.61 18.77
CA LYS A 180 -5.09 11.59 18.23
C LYS A 180 -5.56 11.31 16.83
N GLN A 181 -4.75 10.62 16.01
CA GLN A 181 -5.02 10.43 14.61
C GLN A 181 -5.10 8.93 14.24
N ILE A 182 -6.00 8.60 13.36
CA ILE A 182 -6.06 7.26 12.76
C ILE A 182 -5.46 7.32 11.36
N VAL A 183 -4.39 6.56 11.16
CA VAL A 183 -3.71 6.44 9.86
C VAL A 183 -4.21 5.20 9.15
N ILE A 184 -4.63 5.35 7.90
CA ILE A 184 -5.18 4.28 7.06
C ILE A 184 -4.41 4.13 5.75
N ARG A 185 -4.44 2.92 5.16
CA ARG A 185 -3.80 2.59 3.88
C ARG A 185 -4.79 1.89 2.94
N PRO A 186 -5.71 2.65 2.32
CA PRO A 186 -6.77 2.05 1.51
C PRO A 186 -6.28 1.27 0.28
N LEU A 187 -5.07 1.54 -0.22
CA LEU A 187 -4.46 0.79 -1.32
C LEU A 187 -3.86 -0.56 -0.89
N ALA A 188 -4.08 -1.02 0.35
CA ALA A 188 -3.48 -2.24 0.90
C ALA A 188 -3.66 -3.50 0.03
N TYR A 189 -4.76 -3.61 -0.70
CA TYR A 189 -5.05 -4.74 -1.60
C TYR A 189 -4.69 -4.47 -3.07
N CYS A 190 -4.18 -3.28 -3.39
CA CYS A 190 -3.86 -2.90 -4.77
C CYS A 190 -2.44 -3.31 -5.15
N LYS A 191 -2.29 -3.89 -6.34
CA LYS A 191 -0.99 -4.23 -6.94
C LYS A 191 -0.29 -2.97 -7.45
N GLU A 192 1.03 -2.87 -7.28
CA GLU A 192 1.82 -1.74 -7.83
C GLU A 192 1.65 -1.62 -9.34
N LYS A 193 1.69 -2.74 -10.08
CA LYS A 193 1.44 -2.80 -11.53
C LYS A 193 0.11 -2.17 -11.97
N ASP A 194 -0.96 -2.37 -11.19
CA ASP A 194 -2.27 -1.80 -11.50
C ASP A 194 -2.28 -0.30 -11.27
N ILE A 195 -1.64 0.17 -10.20
CA ILE A 195 -1.49 1.59 -9.91
C ILE A 195 -0.67 2.28 -11.00
N GLU A 196 0.40 1.65 -11.47
CA GLU A 196 1.22 2.17 -12.58
C GLU A 196 0.42 2.32 -13.87
N LYS A 197 -0.27 1.24 -14.29
CA LYS A 197 -1.14 1.25 -15.48
C LYS A 197 -2.23 2.33 -15.35
N TYR A 198 -2.80 2.46 -14.15
CA TYR A 198 -3.84 3.46 -13.88
C TYR A 198 -3.32 4.88 -13.95
N ALA A 199 -2.18 5.14 -13.33
CA ALA A 199 -1.56 6.46 -13.33
C ALA A 199 -1.18 6.94 -14.73
N VAL A 200 -0.69 6.04 -15.57
CA VAL A 200 -0.40 6.33 -16.99
C VAL A 200 -1.68 6.65 -17.76
N ALA A 201 -2.74 5.82 -17.60
CA ALA A 201 -4.00 6.02 -18.30
C ALA A 201 -4.76 7.28 -17.87
N LYS A 202 -4.52 7.77 -16.65
CA LYS A 202 -5.08 9.00 -16.09
C LYS A 202 -4.22 10.24 -16.38
N GLU A 203 -3.02 10.03 -16.93
CA GLU A 203 -2.06 11.12 -17.21
C GLU A 203 -1.77 12.01 -15.98
N PHE A 204 -1.65 11.38 -14.79
CA PHE A 204 -1.36 12.14 -13.59
C PHE A 204 -0.07 12.94 -13.73
N PRO A 205 -0.02 14.20 -13.26
CA PRO A 205 1.19 15.04 -13.33
C PRO A 205 2.19 14.62 -12.24
N ILE A 206 2.85 13.47 -12.46
CA ILE A 206 3.74 12.85 -11.46
C ILE A 206 5.00 13.71 -11.26
N ILE A 207 5.27 14.02 -10.00
CA ILE A 207 6.48 14.70 -9.56
C ILE A 207 7.56 13.64 -9.24
N PRO A 208 8.76 13.74 -9.84
CA PRO A 208 9.83 12.78 -9.60
C PRO A 208 10.25 12.70 -8.11
N CYS A 209 10.42 11.49 -7.58
CA CYS A 209 10.73 11.25 -6.16
C CYS A 209 12.23 11.38 -5.79
N ASN A 210 13.09 11.85 -6.71
CA ASN A 210 14.55 11.91 -6.54
C ASN A 210 15.09 13.28 -6.11
N LEU A 211 14.21 14.23 -5.82
CA LEU A 211 14.58 15.62 -5.50
C LEU A 211 15.38 15.78 -4.19
N CYS A 212 15.24 14.84 -3.25
CA CYS A 212 15.96 14.93 -1.98
C CYS A 212 17.45 14.53 -2.06
N GLY A 213 17.91 13.99 -3.19
CA GLY A 213 19.29 13.50 -3.37
C GLY A 213 19.69 12.37 -2.41
N SER A 214 18.75 11.80 -1.65
CA SER A 214 19.01 10.61 -0.85
C SER A 214 19.17 9.41 -1.77
N GLN A 215 20.19 8.60 -1.53
CA GLN A 215 20.29 7.31 -2.22
C GLN A 215 19.03 6.50 -1.93
N PRO A 216 18.42 5.90 -2.96
CA PRO A 216 17.31 4.99 -2.75
C PRO A 216 17.74 3.97 -1.69
N ASN A 217 16.82 3.60 -0.81
CA ASN A 217 17.08 2.60 0.22
C ASN A 217 17.43 1.27 -0.48
N LEU A 218 18.73 1.02 -0.70
CA LEU A 218 19.26 -0.10 -1.47
C LEU A 218 18.63 -1.44 -1.03
N GLN A 219 18.45 -1.62 0.28
CA GLN A 219 17.83 -2.84 0.81
C GLN A 219 16.37 -2.99 0.37
N ARG A 220 15.59 -1.89 0.35
CA ARG A 220 14.21 -1.94 -0.11
C ARG A 220 14.13 -2.22 -1.61
N GLN A 221 15.04 -1.64 -2.39
CA GLN A 221 15.11 -1.88 -3.82
C GLN A 221 15.47 -3.33 -4.12
N VAL A 222 16.48 -3.88 -3.44
CA VAL A 222 16.86 -5.30 -3.56
C VAL A 222 15.69 -6.22 -3.24
N VAL A 223 14.95 -5.95 -2.16
CA VAL A 223 13.77 -6.75 -1.81
C VAL A 223 12.66 -6.61 -2.87
N LYS A 224 12.39 -5.41 -3.37
CA LYS A 224 11.40 -5.22 -4.45
C LYS A 224 11.81 -5.96 -5.73
N GLU A 225 13.07 -5.90 -6.13
CA GLU A 225 13.60 -6.62 -7.30
C GLU A 225 13.48 -8.14 -7.14
N MET A 226 13.80 -8.66 -5.95
CA MET A 226 13.61 -10.07 -5.61
C MET A 226 12.13 -10.48 -5.74
N LEU A 227 11.21 -9.73 -5.13
CA LEU A 227 9.78 -10.00 -5.19
C LEU A 227 9.25 -9.95 -6.63
N ASN A 228 9.66 -8.95 -7.41
CA ASN A 228 9.28 -8.83 -8.81
C ASN A 228 9.83 -9.98 -9.67
N THR A 229 11.02 -10.48 -9.34
CA THR A 229 11.60 -11.64 -10.01
C THR A 229 10.81 -12.90 -9.70
N TRP A 230 10.42 -13.10 -8.45
CA TRP A 230 9.57 -14.24 -8.06
C TRP A 230 8.18 -14.18 -8.70
N ASP A 231 7.57 -12.99 -8.77
CA ASP A 231 6.26 -12.82 -9.42
C ASP A 231 6.31 -13.15 -10.93
N ARG A 232 7.42 -12.80 -11.60
CA ARG A 232 7.64 -13.17 -13.01
C ARG A 232 7.89 -14.66 -13.22
N GLN A 233 8.66 -15.29 -12.33
CA GLN A 233 8.97 -16.73 -12.41
C GLN A 233 7.77 -17.60 -11.99
N TYR A 234 7.02 -17.14 -11.02
CA TYR A 234 5.90 -17.85 -10.42
C TYR A 234 4.70 -16.91 -10.29
N PRO A 235 3.93 -16.71 -11.37
CA PRO A 235 2.77 -15.83 -11.38
C PRO A 235 1.80 -16.14 -10.24
N GLY A 236 1.31 -15.09 -9.56
CA GLY A 236 0.44 -15.24 -8.39
C GLY A 236 1.16 -15.45 -7.05
N ARG A 237 2.49 -15.55 -7.03
CA ARG A 237 3.25 -15.77 -5.80
C ARG A 237 3.11 -14.62 -4.80
N LEU A 238 3.06 -13.38 -5.26
CA LEU A 238 2.88 -12.24 -4.36
C LEU A 238 1.48 -12.21 -3.74
N GLU A 239 0.46 -12.66 -4.46
CA GLU A 239 -0.90 -12.84 -3.95
C GLU A 239 -0.92 -13.85 -2.81
N THR A 240 -0.31 -15.02 -3.03
CA THR A 240 -0.20 -16.07 -2.00
C THR A 240 0.54 -15.58 -0.77
N MET A 241 1.66 -14.87 -0.94
CA MET A 241 2.42 -14.30 0.18
C MET A 241 1.62 -13.26 0.95
N PHE A 242 0.84 -12.43 0.25
CA PHE A 242 -0.01 -11.45 0.90
C PHE A 242 -1.18 -12.10 1.64
N SER A 243 -1.77 -13.12 1.05
CA SER A 243 -2.81 -13.92 1.71
C SER A 243 -2.30 -14.60 2.98
N ALA A 244 -1.06 -15.13 2.97
CA ALA A 244 -0.45 -15.73 4.16
C ALA A 244 -0.33 -14.75 5.34
N MET A 245 -0.22 -13.44 5.09
CA MET A 245 -0.24 -12.43 6.15
C MET A 245 -1.61 -12.29 6.83
N GLN A 246 -2.67 -12.77 6.21
CA GLN A 246 -4.05 -12.75 6.71
C GLN A 246 -4.50 -14.10 7.28
N ASN A 247 -3.69 -15.16 7.05
CA ASN A 247 -3.96 -16.52 7.47
C ASN A 247 -2.79 -17.00 8.33
N ILE A 248 -2.87 -16.72 9.62
CA ILE A 248 -1.80 -17.04 10.57
C ILE A 248 -2.27 -18.12 11.53
N THR A 249 -1.56 -19.24 11.57
CA THR A 249 -1.79 -20.31 12.54
C THR A 249 -0.81 -20.13 13.70
N LEU A 250 -1.29 -19.61 14.82
CA LEU A 250 -0.44 -19.20 15.95
C LEU A 250 0.33 -20.36 16.56
N SER A 251 -0.26 -21.54 16.64
CA SER A 251 0.36 -22.76 17.17
C SER A 251 1.55 -23.28 16.34
N HIS A 252 1.65 -22.85 15.06
CA HIS A 252 2.72 -23.23 14.14
C HIS A 252 3.82 -22.16 14.02
N LEU A 253 3.71 -21.06 14.78
CA LEU A 253 4.75 -20.06 14.94
C LEU A 253 5.51 -20.29 16.25
N CYS A 254 6.84 -20.18 16.23
CA CYS A 254 7.70 -20.45 17.40
C CYS A 254 7.72 -19.26 18.40
N ASP A 255 6.61 -18.58 18.63
CA ASP A 255 6.52 -17.46 19.58
C ASP A 255 5.69 -17.85 20.80
N PRO A 256 6.33 -18.10 21.97
CA PRO A 256 5.63 -18.52 23.19
C PRO A 256 4.76 -17.42 23.82
N LYS A 257 4.77 -16.19 23.28
CA LYS A 257 3.86 -15.13 23.71
C LYS A 257 2.55 -15.15 22.93
N LEU A 258 2.54 -15.75 21.74
CA LEU A 258 1.36 -15.86 20.90
C LEU A 258 0.59 -17.16 21.14
N PHE A 259 1.29 -18.23 21.54
CA PHE A 259 0.70 -19.53 21.80
C PHE A 259 1.27 -20.17 23.07
N ASP A 260 0.43 -20.73 23.95
CA ASP A 260 0.86 -21.37 25.22
C ASP A 260 1.30 -22.84 25.02
N PHE A 261 2.50 -23.02 24.50
CA PHE A 261 3.12 -24.36 24.32
C PHE A 261 3.29 -25.10 25.66
N LYS A 262 3.46 -24.39 26.78
CA LYS A 262 3.69 -25.00 28.10
C LYS A 262 2.39 -25.51 28.71
N GLY A 263 1.26 -24.99 28.28
CA GLY A 263 -0.07 -25.39 28.73
C GLY A 263 -0.57 -26.69 28.07
N ILE A 264 0.08 -27.18 27.01
CA ILE A 264 -0.31 -28.42 26.32
C ILE A 264 -0.05 -29.62 27.23
N LYS A 265 -1.07 -30.47 27.48
CA LYS A 265 -1.00 -31.65 28.33
C LYS A 265 -1.47 -32.89 27.59
N HIS A 266 -0.88 -34.04 27.89
CA HIS A 266 -1.33 -35.33 27.36
C HIS A 266 -2.79 -35.63 27.77
N GLY A 267 -3.58 -36.07 26.80
CA GLY A 267 -5.01 -36.36 27.00
C GLY A 267 -5.93 -35.15 27.09
N GLN A 268 -5.45 -33.98 26.80
CA GLN A 268 -6.25 -32.77 26.69
C GLN A 268 -7.12 -32.83 25.43
N SER A 269 -8.39 -32.44 25.53
CA SER A 269 -9.25 -32.25 24.36
C SER A 269 -8.71 -31.05 23.53
N LEU A 270 -8.76 -31.18 22.21
CA LEU A 270 -8.44 -30.10 21.28
C LEU A 270 -9.56 -29.05 21.21
N ASP A 271 -10.73 -29.33 21.79
CA ASP A 271 -11.85 -28.40 21.86
C ASP A 271 -11.44 -27.16 22.66
N GLY A 272 -11.29 -26.03 21.98
CA GLY A 272 -10.90 -24.75 22.58
C GLY A 272 -9.40 -24.44 22.53
N ILE A 273 -8.56 -25.26 21.92
CA ILE A 273 -7.19 -24.88 21.56
C ILE A 273 -7.25 -24.16 20.22
N GLU A 274 -6.98 -22.86 20.21
CA GLU A 274 -6.81 -22.11 18.95
C GLU A 274 -5.53 -22.60 18.26
N GLY A 275 -5.68 -23.34 17.18
CA GLY A 275 -4.60 -23.84 16.32
C GLY A 275 -5.05 -25.05 15.53
N ASP A 276 -4.48 -25.21 14.34
CA ASP A 276 -4.70 -26.40 13.52
C ASP A 276 -4.13 -27.62 14.22
N THR A 277 -4.81 -28.75 14.10
CA THR A 277 -4.25 -30.03 14.49
C THR A 277 -3.11 -30.38 13.54
N ALA A 278 -2.06 -31.04 14.04
CA ALA A 278 -0.83 -31.36 13.28
C ALA A 278 -1.11 -32.21 12.01
N PHE A 279 -2.32 -32.71 11.82
CA PHE A 279 -2.74 -33.58 10.73
C PHE A 279 -4.03 -33.10 10.04
N ASP A 280 -4.38 -31.81 10.17
CA ASP A 280 -5.41 -31.27 9.30
C ASP A 280 -4.96 -31.48 7.86
N GLU A 281 -5.77 -32.24 7.11
CA GLU A 281 -5.65 -32.25 5.67
C GLU A 281 -5.96 -30.81 5.22
N GLU A 282 -4.94 -29.98 5.22
CA GLU A 282 -5.01 -28.70 4.52
C GLU A 282 -5.38 -29.06 3.08
N ARG A 283 -6.65 -28.91 2.75
CA ARG A 283 -7.05 -28.83 1.36
C ARG A 283 -6.40 -27.59 0.83
N ILE A 284 -5.20 -27.75 0.26
CA ILE A 284 -4.61 -26.75 -0.62
C ILE A 284 -5.57 -26.65 -1.80
N GLU A 285 -6.70 -26.00 -1.59
CA GLU A 285 -7.49 -25.54 -2.72
C GLU A 285 -6.60 -24.50 -3.39
N PRO A 286 -6.19 -24.77 -4.65
CA PRO A 286 -5.45 -23.77 -5.38
C PRO A 286 -6.29 -22.48 -5.32
N MET A 287 -5.69 -21.37 -4.86
CA MET A 287 -6.35 -20.09 -4.89
C MET A 287 -6.96 -19.92 -6.26
N LYS A 288 -8.29 -19.78 -6.31
CA LYS A 288 -8.97 -19.38 -7.55
C LYS A 288 -8.57 -17.94 -7.81
N PHE A 289 -7.50 -17.78 -8.58
CA PHE A 289 -7.24 -16.48 -9.19
C PHE A 289 -8.46 -16.19 -10.06
N ASP A 290 -9.05 -15.02 -9.93
CA ASP A 290 -10.05 -14.60 -10.89
C ASP A 290 -9.41 -14.79 -12.29
N ASP A 291 -10.07 -15.54 -13.19
CA ASP A 291 -9.57 -15.82 -14.56
C ASP A 291 -9.17 -14.54 -15.32
N GLU A 292 -9.54 -13.40 -14.80
CA GLU A 292 -9.16 -12.07 -15.25
C GLU A 292 -7.66 -11.76 -15.05
N ASP A 293 -6.97 -12.39 -14.09
CA ASP A 293 -5.53 -12.19 -13.84
C ASP A 293 -4.66 -13.07 -14.78
N ALA A 294 -5.19 -14.19 -15.28
CA ALA A 294 -4.48 -15.12 -16.16
C ALA A 294 -4.18 -14.51 -17.55
N SER A 295 -4.99 -13.56 -18.01
CA SER A 295 -4.77 -12.92 -19.32
C SER A 295 -3.58 -11.95 -19.38
N ASP A 296 -3.09 -11.48 -18.25
CA ASP A 296 -1.91 -10.57 -18.16
C ASP A 296 -0.58 -11.34 -18.28
N TYR A 297 -0.60 -12.68 -18.18
CA TYR A 297 0.59 -13.53 -18.21
C TYR A 297 0.79 -14.32 -19.51
N SER A 298 -0.11 -14.14 -20.51
CA SER A 298 -0.11 -14.92 -21.76
C SER A 298 1.02 -14.60 -22.74
N ASP A 299 1.85 -13.57 -22.48
CA ASP A 299 2.94 -13.16 -23.37
C ASP A 299 4.34 -13.65 -22.97
N ASN A 300 4.46 -14.53 -21.98
CA ASN A 300 5.75 -15.14 -21.65
C ASN A 300 5.71 -16.66 -21.86
N GLU A 301 6.65 -17.14 -22.70
CA GLU A 301 6.90 -18.54 -23.01
C GLU A 301 6.81 -19.45 -21.79
N MET A 302 5.96 -20.47 -21.86
CA MET A 302 5.89 -21.56 -20.87
C MET A 302 7.24 -22.28 -20.82
N ILE A 303 7.99 -22.07 -19.78
CA ILE A 303 9.15 -22.90 -19.47
C ILE A 303 8.62 -24.22 -18.92
N SER A 304 8.67 -25.27 -19.74
CA SER A 304 8.32 -26.64 -19.32
C SER A 304 9.33 -27.12 -18.26
N PHE A 305 8.80 -27.49 -17.09
CA PHE A 305 9.59 -28.21 -16.09
C PHE A 305 9.94 -29.60 -16.65
N LYS A 306 11.23 -29.84 -16.95
CA LYS A 306 11.76 -31.19 -17.01
C LYS A 306 11.95 -31.68 -15.59
N GLU A 307 11.31 -32.79 -15.27
CA GLU A 307 11.54 -33.52 -14.02
C GLU A 307 13.05 -33.78 -13.86
N VAL A 308 13.60 -33.35 -12.73
CA VAL A 308 14.92 -33.74 -12.28
C VAL A 308 14.70 -34.99 -11.41
N ASN A 309 15.07 -36.15 -11.97
CA ASN A 309 15.19 -37.42 -11.25
C ASN A 309 16.31 -37.36 -10.22
#